data_65ccabda7028889dcf487dc87aeddf9f
#
_entry.id   65ccabda7028889dcf487dc87aeddf9f
#
_cell.length_a   1.000
_cell.length_b   1.000
_cell.length_c   1.000
_cell.angle_alpha   90.00
_cell.angle_beta   90.00
_cell.angle_gamma   90.00
#
_symmetry.space_group_name_H-M   'P 1'
#
loop_
_entity.id
_entity.type
_entity.pdbx_description
1 polymer ?
#
loop_
_entity_poly.entity_id
_entity_poly.type
_entity_poly.pdbx_seq_one_letter_code
_entity_poly.pdbx_strand_id
1 'polypeptide(L)'
;MLFRSAQDEVGYISDAVISEIAQRVGIADHDVRSVLSYYSMLRTKPAGKYNVQVCTNISCMLRGGFELLDHCKKTLGIGHKGVTPDGLFSLEEVECIGACCWAPAVQVNYDFYDDLTVEKMDQVIEDYKAGRGKVTV
;
A
#
# COMPACT_ATOMS: atom_id res chain seq x y z
N MET A 1 -12.79 -8.76 9.50
CA MET A 1 -13.63 -8.40 8.35
C MET A 1 -14.10 -6.95 8.40
N LEU A 2 -14.70 -6.45 9.50
CA LEU A 2 -15.23 -5.07 9.60
C LEU A 2 -14.26 -3.98 9.15
N PHE A 3 -13.03 -3.99 9.60
CA PHE A 3 -12.02 -2.98 9.20
C PHE A 3 -11.76 -2.96 7.69
N ARG A 4 -11.64 -4.14 7.10
CA ARG A 4 -11.36 -4.25 5.66
C ARG A 4 -12.56 -3.77 4.85
N SER A 5 -13.77 -4.21 5.20
CA SER A 5 -14.99 -3.74 4.52
C SER A 5 -15.17 -2.24 4.62
N ALA A 6 -14.94 -1.66 5.81
CA ALA A 6 -15.01 -0.21 6.00
C ALA A 6 -13.94 0.53 5.18
N GLN A 7 -12.72 0.01 5.11
CA GLN A 7 -11.66 0.61 4.30
C GLN A 7 -11.94 0.50 2.80
N ASP A 8 -12.50 -0.62 2.34
CA ASP A 8 -12.84 -0.83 0.93
C ASP A 8 -13.97 0.13 0.48
N GLU A 9 -14.92 0.45 1.38
CA GLU A 9 -16.00 1.40 1.09
C GLU A 9 -15.57 2.87 1.14
N VAL A 10 -14.77 3.24 2.13
CA VAL A 10 -14.46 4.66 2.44
C VAL A 10 -13.04 5.04 1.98
N GLY A 11 -12.17 4.06 1.68
CA GLY A 11 -10.78 4.23 1.31
C GLY A 11 -9.81 4.28 2.50
N TYR A 12 -10.28 4.66 3.69
CA TYR A 12 -9.52 4.68 4.95
C TYR A 12 -10.44 4.63 6.15
N ILE A 13 -9.89 4.35 7.34
CA ILE A 13 -10.66 4.24 8.57
C ILE A 13 -10.52 5.55 9.35
N SER A 14 -11.52 6.42 9.19
CA SER A 14 -11.60 7.70 9.90
C SER A 14 -11.97 7.54 11.37
N ASP A 15 -11.85 8.62 12.16
CA ASP A 15 -12.25 8.61 13.57
C ASP A 15 -13.74 8.26 13.74
N ALA A 16 -14.60 8.72 12.84
CA ALA A 16 -16.02 8.36 12.85
C ALA A 16 -16.24 6.87 12.63
N VAL A 17 -15.50 6.25 11.70
CA VAL A 17 -15.54 4.80 11.45
C VAL A 17 -15.00 4.02 12.64
N ILE A 18 -13.96 4.51 13.32
CA ILE A 18 -13.43 3.91 14.55
C ILE A 18 -14.52 3.84 15.61
N SER A 19 -15.18 4.95 15.89
CA SER A 19 -16.24 5.03 16.91
C SER A 19 -17.43 4.13 16.55
N GLU A 20 -17.81 4.06 15.29
CA GLU A 20 -18.89 3.17 14.85
C GLU A 20 -18.53 1.69 15.00
N ILE A 21 -17.30 1.31 14.64
CA ILE A 21 -16.82 -0.07 14.83
C ILE A 21 -16.79 -0.42 16.33
N ALA A 22 -16.28 0.49 17.17
CA ALA A 22 -16.23 0.30 18.62
C ALA A 22 -17.62 0.04 19.22
N GLN A 23 -18.61 0.85 18.83
CA GLN A 23 -19.99 0.68 19.26
C GLN A 23 -20.60 -0.65 18.80
N ARG A 24 -20.41 -1.02 17.54
CA ARG A 24 -20.96 -2.27 16.98
C ARG A 24 -20.36 -3.54 17.61
N VAL A 25 -19.08 -3.47 17.99
CA VAL A 25 -18.36 -4.60 18.60
C VAL A 25 -18.50 -4.59 20.13
N GLY A 26 -18.84 -3.46 20.74
CA GLY A 26 -18.97 -3.30 22.19
C GLY A 26 -17.62 -3.17 22.90
N ILE A 27 -16.64 -2.50 22.28
CA ILE A 27 -15.31 -2.23 22.82
C ILE A 27 -15.02 -0.72 22.83
N ALA A 28 -13.94 -0.31 23.46
CA ALA A 28 -13.57 1.11 23.49
C ALA A 28 -12.83 1.53 22.20
N ASP A 29 -12.92 2.82 21.84
CA ASP A 29 -12.26 3.39 20.65
C ASP A 29 -10.75 3.14 20.66
N HIS A 30 -10.10 3.17 21.83
CA HIS A 30 -8.66 2.95 21.93
C HIS A 30 -8.27 1.50 21.60
N ASP A 31 -9.11 0.52 21.85
CA ASP A 31 -8.87 -0.87 21.47
C ASP A 31 -8.89 -1.02 19.94
N VAL A 32 -9.86 -0.34 19.29
CA VAL A 32 -9.93 -0.26 17.81
C VAL A 32 -8.67 0.39 17.25
N ARG A 33 -8.22 1.52 17.84
CA ARG A 33 -6.98 2.21 17.41
C ARG A 33 -5.73 1.35 17.59
N SER A 34 -5.66 0.57 18.66
CA SER A 34 -4.55 -0.37 18.90
C SER A 34 -4.43 -1.40 17.78
N VAL A 35 -5.56 -1.97 17.35
CA VAL A 35 -5.59 -2.90 16.22
C VAL A 35 -5.16 -2.22 14.91
N LEU A 36 -5.67 -1.00 14.64
CA LEU A 36 -5.30 -0.24 13.45
C LEU A 36 -3.82 0.12 13.39
N SER A 37 -3.21 0.40 14.54
CA SER A 37 -1.78 0.72 14.60
C SER A 37 -0.89 -0.49 14.35
N TYR A 38 -1.37 -1.68 14.66
CA TYR A 38 -0.62 -2.93 14.50
C TYR A 38 -0.68 -3.46 13.05
N TYR A 39 -1.84 -3.42 12.42
CA TYR A 39 -2.01 -3.95 11.06
C TYR A 39 -1.70 -2.90 10.00
N SER A 40 -0.52 -2.99 9.39
CA SER A 40 0.02 -2.01 8.45
C SER A 40 -0.81 -1.79 7.18
N MET A 41 -1.64 -2.77 6.79
CA MET A 41 -2.54 -2.62 5.64
C MET A 41 -3.80 -1.79 5.93
N LEU A 42 -4.10 -1.54 7.20
CA LEU A 42 -5.21 -0.66 7.60
C LEU A 42 -4.73 0.79 7.69
N ARG A 43 -5.48 1.69 7.11
CA ARG A 43 -5.10 3.10 6.96
C ARG A 43 -6.05 4.01 7.72
N THR A 44 -5.48 4.93 8.49
CA THR A 44 -6.22 5.96 9.21
C THR A 44 -6.23 7.31 8.50
N LYS A 45 -5.53 7.40 7.35
CA LYS A 45 -5.46 8.58 6.50
C LYS A 45 -5.78 8.21 5.06
N PRO A 46 -6.30 9.15 4.27
CA PRO A 46 -6.50 8.93 2.84
C PRO A 46 -5.21 8.48 2.16
N ALA A 47 -5.30 7.49 1.29
CA ALA A 47 -4.23 7.04 0.42
C ALA A 47 -4.59 7.34 -1.03
N GLY A 48 -3.62 7.23 -1.94
CA GLY A 48 -3.87 7.31 -3.36
C GLY A 48 -4.77 6.16 -3.84
N LYS A 49 -5.39 6.34 -4.99
CA LYS A 49 -6.20 5.30 -5.63
C LYS A 49 -5.42 3.99 -5.80
N TYR A 50 -4.14 4.10 -6.09
CA TYR A 50 -3.20 2.99 -6.23
C TYR A 50 -2.11 3.10 -5.17
N ASN A 51 -2.09 2.17 -4.24
CA ASN A 51 -1.05 2.11 -3.21
C ASN A 51 0.06 1.19 -3.66
N VAL A 52 1.22 1.77 -3.96
CA VAL A 52 2.44 1.07 -4.36
C VAL A 52 3.23 0.70 -3.12
N GLN A 53 3.30 -0.59 -2.81
CA GLN A 53 4.03 -1.14 -1.67
C GLN A 53 5.28 -1.85 -2.17
N VAL A 54 6.44 -1.29 -1.86
CA VAL A 54 7.75 -1.83 -2.27
C VAL A 54 8.35 -2.61 -1.11
N CYS A 55 8.63 -3.88 -1.35
CA CYS A 55 9.28 -4.75 -0.37
C CYS A 55 10.78 -4.45 -0.31
N THR A 56 11.29 -4.22 0.92
CA THR A 56 12.70 -3.91 1.17
C THR A 56 13.39 -4.91 2.10
N ASN A 57 12.73 -6.01 2.49
CA ASN A 57 13.32 -6.97 3.40
C ASN A 57 13.95 -8.13 2.64
N ILE A 58 14.87 -8.64 3.24
CA ILE A 58 16.10 -9.39 2.99
C ILE A 58 16.28 -9.84 1.54
N SER A 59 15.43 -10.71 0.98
CA SER A 59 15.59 -11.16 -0.41
C SER A 59 15.41 -10.02 -1.41
N CYS A 60 14.42 -9.15 -1.19
CA CYS A 60 14.20 -7.98 -2.05
C CYS A 60 15.34 -6.97 -1.89
N MET A 61 15.81 -6.72 -0.66
CA MET A 61 16.96 -5.87 -0.39
C MET A 61 18.19 -6.32 -1.17
N LEU A 62 18.54 -7.61 -1.09
CA LEU A 62 19.70 -8.19 -1.76
C LEU A 62 19.59 -8.16 -3.30
N ARG A 63 18.38 -8.07 -3.82
CA ARG A 63 18.10 -8.04 -5.25
C ARG A 63 17.68 -6.68 -5.79
N GLY A 64 18.01 -5.61 -5.07
CA GLY A 64 17.79 -4.22 -5.53
C GLY A 64 16.46 -3.60 -5.08
N GLY A 65 15.83 -4.09 -4.01
CA GLY A 65 14.58 -3.53 -3.47
C GLY A 65 14.68 -2.05 -3.08
N PHE A 66 15.82 -1.63 -2.51
CA PHE A 66 16.05 -0.22 -2.18
C PHE A 66 16.24 0.66 -3.43
N GLU A 67 16.93 0.14 -4.46
CA GLU A 67 17.08 0.86 -5.73
C GLU A 67 15.71 1.07 -6.38
N LEU A 68 14.87 0.05 -6.33
CA LEU A 68 13.50 0.11 -6.84
C LEU A 68 12.64 1.10 -6.04
N LEU A 69 12.77 1.12 -4.71
CA LEU A 69 12.08 2.07 -3.84
C LEU A 69 12.51 3.52 -4.14
N ASP A 70 13.82 3.77 -4.26
CA ASP A 70 14.35 5.09 -4.56
C ASP A 70 13.94 5.56 -5.95
N HIS A 71 13.88 4.65 -6.91
CA HIS A 71 13.35 4.93 -8.23
C HIS A 71 11.86 5.34 -8.15
N CYS A 72 11.03 4.59 -7.44
CA CYS A 72 9.62 4.92 -7.22
C CYS A 72 9.46 6.30 -6.55
N LYS A 73 10.27 6.61 -5.54
CA LYS A 73 10.27 7.94 -4.90
C LYS A 73 10.54 9.07 -5.89
N LYS A 74 11.51 8.88 -6.78
CA LYS A 74 11.88 9.88 -7.81
C LYS A 74 10.80 10.01 -8.88
N THR A 75 10.29 8.88 -9.39
CA THR A 75 9.30 8.85 -10.48
C THR A 75 7.94 9.40 -10.05
N LEU A 76 7.52 9.11 -8.82
CA LEU A 76 6.24 9.59 -8.27
C LEU A 76 6.37 10.94 -7.56
N GLY A 77 7.58 11.39 -7.24
CA GLY A 77 7.84 12.63 -6.53
C GLY A 77 7.35 12.65 -5.09
N ILE A 78 7.20 11.48 -4.46
CA ILE A 78 6.66 11.31 -3.10
C ILE A 78 7.56 10.39 -2.25
N GLY A 79 7.55 10.61 -0.94
CA GLY A 79 8.25 9.76 0.02
C GLY A 79 7.38 8.62 0.57
N HIS A 80 7.92 7.88 1.54
CA HIS A 80 7.20 6.85 2.27
C HIS A 80 5.91 7.42 2.91
N LYS A 81 4.79 6.73 2.69
CA LYS A 81 3.43 7.15 3.08
C LYS A 81 2.97 8.48 2.44
N GLY A 82 3.67 8.93 1.40
CA GLY A 82 3.26 10.07 0.59
C GLY A 82 2.16 9.71 -0.39
N VAL A 83 1.42 10.73 -0.81
CA VAL A 83 0.37 10.65 -1.84
C VAL A 83 0.70 11.66 -2.93
N THR A 84 0.57 11.28 -4.19
CA THR A 84 0.77 12.21 -5.32
C THR A 84 -0.28 13.32 -5.29
N PRO A 85 0.06 14.55 -5.77
CA PRO A 85 -0.86 15.69 -5.73
C PRO A 85 -2.19 15.46 -6.45
N ASP A 86 -2.20 14.57 -7.45
CA ASP A 86 -3.41 14.14 -8.17
C ASP A 86 -4.25 13.09 -7.43
N GLY A 87 -3.75 12.59 -6.27
CA GLY A 87 -4.40 11.55 -5.49
C GLY A 87 -4.37 10.16 -6.15
N LEU A 88 -3.60 9.99 -7.23
CA LEU A 88 -3.59 8.74 -8.00
C LEU A 88 -2.75 7.66 -7.32
N PHE A 89 -1.54 8.00 -6.87
CA PHE A 89 -0.63 7.07 -6.25
C PHE A 89 -0.33 7.40 -4.79
N SER A 90 -0.13 6.37 -3.99
CA SER A 90 0.59 6.45 -2.72
C SER A 90 1.74 5.45 -2.72
N LEU A 91 2.82 5.78 -2.01
CA LEU A 91 4.02 4.94 -1.93
C LEU A 91 4.27 4.51 -0.49
N GLU A 92 4.48 3.23 -0.29
CA GLU A 92 4.77 2.65 1.01
C GLU A 92 5.94 1.67 0.92
N GLU A 93 6.88 1.80 1.82
CA GLU A 93 7.91 0.80 2.06
C GLU A 93 7.34 -0.25 3.01
N VAL A 94 7.45 -1.53 2.65
CA VAL A 94 6.95 -2.64 3.46
C VAL A 94 8.04 -3.67 3.71
N GLU A 95 7.99 -4.30 4.89
CA GLU A 95 8.99 -5.27 5.31
C GLU A 95 8.96 -6.54 4.47
N CYS A 96 7.78 -7.11 4.20
CA CYS A 96 7.65 -8.30 3.38
C CYS A 96 6.23 -8.46 2.85
N ILE A 97 6.12 -8.78 1.55
CA ILE A 97 4.85 -9.11 0.90
C ILE A 97 4.72 -10.60 0.54
N GLY A 98 5.67 -11.44 1.00
CA GLY A 98 5.60 -12.89 0.84
C GLY A 98 6.07 -13.44 -0.51
N ALA A 99 6.64 -12.61 -1.41
CA ALA A 99 7.11 -13.03 -2.74
C ALA A 99 8.65 -13.21 -2.81
N CYS A 100 9.26 -13.73 -1.75
CA CYS A 100 10.72 -13.79 -1.59
C CYS A 100 11.45 -14.62 -2.67
N CYS A 101 10.77 -15.61 -3.24
CA CYS A 101 11.34 -16.47 -4.30
C CYS A 101 11.50 -15.71 -5.62
N TRP A 102 10.76 -14.64 -5.83
CA TRP A 102 10.73 -13.83 -7.05
C TRP A 102 11.06 -12.35 -6.76
N ALA A 103 12.01 -12.14 -5.85
CA ALA A 103 12.47 -10.80 -5.49
C ALA A 103 13.23 -10.13 -6.66
N PRO A 104 13.19 -8.77 -6.77
CA PRO A 104 12.45 -7.84 -5.94
C PRO A 104 10.97 -7.78 -6.32
N ALA A 105 10.13 -7.52 -5.32
CA ALA A 105 8.68 -7.56 -5.47
C ALA A 105 7.99 -6.29 -4.96
N VAL A 106 6.94 -5.91 -5.68
CA VAL A 106 6.07 -4.78 -5.38
C VAL A 106 4.62 -5.24 -5.41
N GLN A 107 3.81 -4.69 -4.55
CA GLN A 107 2.36 -4.87 -4.58
C GLN A 107 1.70 -3.52 -4.89
N VAL A 108 0.78 -3.50 -5.84
CA VAL A 108 -0.06 -2.35 -6.13
C VAL A 108 -1.49 -2.71 -5.77
N ASN A 109 -2.01 -2.12 -4.70
CA ASN A 109 -3.26 -2.55 -4.04
C ASN A 109 -3.20 -4.03 -3.65
N TYR A 110 -3.80 -4.93 -4.44
CA TYR A 110 -3.80 -6.38 -4.21
C TYR A 110 -3.06 -7.16 -5.31
N ASP A 111 -2.56 -6.48 -6.34
CA ASP A 111 -1.84 -7.10 -7.45
C ASP A 111 -0.35 -7.19 -7.16
N PHE A 112 0.20 -8.39 -7.30
CA PHE A 112 1.62 -8.66 -7.12
C PHE A 112 2.37 -8.51 -8.44
N TYR A 113 3.55 -7.88 -8.35
CA TYR A 113 4.54 -7.76 -9.40
C TYR A 113 5.88 -8.23 -8.86
N ASP A 114 6.46 -9.22 -9.49
CA ASP A 114 7.68 -9.90 -9.06
C ASP A 114 8.78 -9.82 -10.12
N ASP A 115 10.00 -10.20 -9.73
CA ASP A 115 11.20 -10.14 -10.58
C ASP A 115 11.29 -8.80 -11.33
N LEU A 116 11.06 -7.71 -10.57
CA LEU A 116 10.98 -6.37 -11.13
C LEU A 116 12.37 -5.78 -11.35
N THR A 117 12.51 -5.12 -12.50
CA THR A 117 13.57 -4.15 -12.78
C THR A 117 12.99 -2.74 -12.75
N VAL A 118 13.85 -1.73 -12.77
CA VAL A 118 13.45 -0.33 -12.85
C VAL A 118 12.56 -0.07 -14.07
N GLU A 119 12.93 -0.64 -15.22
CA GLU A 119 12.19 -0.49 -16.48
C GLU A 119 10.80 -1.14 -16.42
N LYS A 120 10.72 -2.34 -15.82
CA LYS A 120 9.43 -3.02 -15.61
C LYS A 120 8.55 -2.22 -14.66
N MET A 121 9.14 -1.61 -13.62
CA MET A 121 8.39 -0.78 -12.68
C MET A 121 7.83 0.49 -13.34
N ASP A 122 8.60 1.14 -14.21
CA ASP A 122 8.12 2.27 -14.99
C ASP A 122 6.92 1.88 -15.84
N GLN A 123 6.97 0.71 -16.48
CA GLN A 123 5.84 0.21 -17.26
C GLN A 123 4.60 -0.04 -16.41
N VAL A 124 4.76 -0.60 -15.21
CA VAL A 124 3.66 -0.79 -14.25
C VAL A 124 3.04 0.55 -13.89
N ILE A 125 3.85 1.56 -13.54
CA ILE A 125 3.37 2.90 -13.20
C ILE A 125 2.60 3.53 -14.38
N GLU A 126 3.13 3.45 -15.59
CA GLU A 126 2.49 4.00 -16.79
C GLU A 126 1.18 3.26 -17.12
N ASP A 127 1.11 1.95 -16.94
CA ASP A 127 -0.12 1.18 -17.15
C ASP A 127 -1.22 1.60 -16.15
N TYR A 128 -0.87 1.85 -14.90
CA TYR A 128 -1.83 2.37 -13.92
C TYR A 128 -2.25 3.82 -14.20
N LYS A 129 -1.33 4.68 -14.67
CA LYS A 129 -1.67 6.04 -15.13
C LYS A 129 -2.64 6.02 -16.30
N ALA A 130 -2.44 5.08 -17.23
CA ALA A 130 -3.32 4.90 -18.40
C ALA A 130 -4.63 4.14 -18.09
N GLY A 131 -4.88 3.76 -16.84
CA GLY A 131 -6.05 2.99 -16.43
C GLY A 131 -6.05 1.52 -16.91
N ARG A 132 -4.90 1.00 -17.33
CA ARG A 132 -4.71 -0.40 -17.78
C ARG A 132 -4.14 -1.31 -16.70
N GLY A 133 -3.93 -0.81 -15.48
CA GLY A 133 -3.46 -1.63 -14.37
C GLY A 133 -4.39 -2.82 -14.14
N LYS A 134 -3.84 -3.95 -13.68
CA LYS A 134 -4.66 -5.09 -13.25
C LYS A 134 -5.57 -4.59 -12.13
N VAL A 135 -6.87 -4.56 -12.38
CA VAL A 135 -7.88 -4.26 -11.36
C VAL A 135 -8.39 -5.60 -10.86
N THR A 136 -7.71 -6.16 -9.88
CA THR A 136 -8.30 -7.26 -9.12
C THR A 136 -9.20 -6.64 -8.06
N VAL A 137 -10.49 -6.77 -8.27
CA VAL A 137 -11.55 -6.36 -7.33
C VAL A 137 -11.58 -7.32 -6.15
#